data_dae6d89d3a51700fc09d1b513c87b761
#
_entry.id   dae6d89d3a51700fc09d1b513c87b761
#
_cell.length_a   1.000
_cell.length_b   1.000
_cell.length_c   1.000
_cell.angle_alpha   90.00
_cell.angle_beta   90.00
_cell.angle_gamma   90.00
#
_symmetry.space_group_name_H-M   'P 1'
#
loop_
_entity.id
_entity.type
_entity.pdbx_description
1 polymer ?
#
loop_
_entity_poly.entity_id
_entity_poly.type
_entity_poly.pdbx_seq_one_letter_code
_entity_poly.pdbx_strand_id
1 'polypeptide(L)'
;MHSPFLGPASLRPLADALAERGQQTVILDLRPSVVAPPVHQTLVGSFADVTADAALSGPLLLIGHSGAGPLLPAFADTFEEGAAGLIFLDAGLPTPGRSWRDTVPADLYSHLRLVSRDGQLPRWQQWFTPDPLVELVADEQLRAEIADEAPEVPLAFLKEARPDVEWDGPAGYVQLSESYVDDAAAAEALGWPVRRLDAHHLATATDPKPVANAIVELLTEMFTPPASVL
;
A
#
# COMPACT_ATOMS: atom_id res chain seq x y z
N MET A 1 0.22 -5.07 2.92
CA MET A 1 -0.50 -5.14 1.62
C MET A 1 0.37 -4.48 0.57
N HIS A 2 0.79 -5.21 -0.47
CA HIS A 2 1.48 -4.62 -1.62
C HIS A 2 0.51 -3.85 -2.53
N SER A 3 1.03 -2.92 -3.34
CA SER A 3 0.26 -2.22 -4.35
C SER A 3 -0.41 -3.21 -5.32
N PRO A 4 -1.63 -2.92 -5.81
CA PRO A 4 -2.23 -3.67 -6.92
C PRO A 4 -1.39 -3.70 -8.21
N PHE A 5 -0.40 -2.81 -8.32
CA PHE A 5 0.50 -2.68 -9.46
C PHE A 5 1.88 -3.34 -9.26
N LEU A 6 2.13 -3.89 -8.06
CA LEU A 6 3.36 -4.57 -7.67
C LEU A 6 3.04 -5.96 -7.12
N GLY A 7 4.06 -6.66 -6.64
CA GLY A 7 3.91 -7.96 -5.99
C GLY A 7 4.56 -8.01 -4.60
N PRO A 8 4.45 -9.16 -3.91
CA PRO A 8 5.04 -9.39 -2.60
C PRO A 8 6.53 -9.10 -2.51
N ALA A 9 7.32 -9.27 -3.60
CA ALA A 9 8.75 -8.98 -3.63
C ALA A 9 9.08 -7.56 -3.16
N SER A 10 8.18 -6.60 -3.43
CA SER A 10 8.35 -5.21 -2.99
C SER A 10 8.28 -5.02 -1.46
N LEU A 11 7.78 -6.01 -0.71
CA LEU A 11 7.58 -5.94 0.74
C LEU A 11 8.26 -7.04 1.55
N ARG A 12 8.76 -8.14 0.92
CA ARG A 12 9.39 -9.24 1.67
C ARG A 12 10.53 -8.76 2.57
N PRO A 13 11.49 -7.92 2.12
CA PRO A 13 12.54 -7.43 3.00
C PRO A 13 12.03 -6.60 4.17
N LEU A 14 10.95 -5.82 4.00
CA LEU A 14 10.33 -5.10 5.10
C LEU A 14 9.67 -6.05 6.11
N ALA A 15 8.99 -7.10 5.65
CA ALA A 15 8.38 -8.09 6.53
C ALA A 15 9.44 -8.80 7.39
N ASP A 16 10.57 -9.17 6.79
CA ASP A 16 11.70 -9.75 7.52
C ASP A 16 12.26 -8.76 8.55
N ALA A 17 12.43 -7.50 8.18
CA ALA A 17 12.91 -6.46 9.09
C ALA A 17 11.94 -6.17 10.24
N LEU A 18 10.63 -6.29 10.03
CA LEU A 18 9.62 -6.20 11.08
C LEU A 18 9.65 -7.42 11.99
N ALA A 19 9.82 -8.62 11.43
CA ALA A 19 9.96 -9.87 12.21
C ALA A 19 11.19 -9.84 13.12
N GLU A 20 12.33 -9.31 12.67
CA GLU A 20 13.52 -9.06 13.49
C GLU A 20 13.24 -8.16 14.70
N ARG A 21 12.18 -7.35 14.66
CA ARG A 21 11.70 -6.46 15.74
C ARG A 21 10.56 -7.05 16.55
N GLY A 22 10.29 -8.36 16.39
CA GLY A 22 9.24 -9.06 17.11
C GLY A 22 7.83 -8.82 16.59
N GLN A 23 7.68 -8.18 15.42
CA GLN A 23 6.38 -7.99 14.78
C GLN A 23 6.08 -9.18 13.87
N GLN A 24 5.08 -9.98 14.23
CA GLN A 24 4.61 -11.04 13.32
C GLN A 24 3.95 -10.41 12.10
N THR A 25 4.44 -10.75 10.92
CA THR A 25 4.01 -10.12 9.68
C THR A 25 3.60 -11.16 8.64
N VAL A 26 2.48 -10.92 7.99
CA VAL A 26 1.98 -11.73 6.87
C VAL A 26 1.87 -10.85 5.64
N ILE A 27 2.43 -11.28 4.51
CA ILE A 27 2.24 -10.65 3.22
C ILE A 27 1.25 -11.51 2.42
N LEU A 28 0.16 -10.90 2.01
CA LEU A 28 -0.81 -11.55 1.14
C LEU A 28 -0.47 -11.27 -0.33
N ASP A 29 -0.48 -12.31 -1.15
CA ASP A 29 -0.33 -12.16 -2.61
C ASP A 29 -1.71 -11.95 -3.24
N LEU A 30 -2.02 -10.71 -3.56
CA LEU A 30 -3.29 -10.32 -4.18
C LEU A 30 -3.22 -10.18 -5.71
N ARG A 31 -2.09 -10.54 -6.34
CA ARG A 31 -1.92 -10.47 -7.79
C ARG A 31 -2.99 -11.24 -8.59
N PRO A 32 -3.42 -12.44 -8.17
CA PRO A 32 -4.49 -13.14 -8.87
C PRO A 32 -5.82 -12.37 -8.91
N SER A 33 -6.03 -11.43 -7.99
CA SER A 33 -7.28 -10.68 -7.85
C SER A 33 -7.35 -9.42 -8.72
N VAL A 34 -6.26 -9.05 -9.41
CA VAL A 34 -6.23 -7.82 -10.23
C VAL A 34 -6.36 -8.08 -11.73
N VAL A 35 -6.58 -9.31 -12.15
CA VAL A 35 -6.52 -9.72 -13.57
C VAL A 35 -7.78 -9.37 -14.38
N ALA A 36 -8.92 -9.17 -13.73
CA ALA A 36 -10.18 -8.87 -14.37
C ALA A 36 -11.12 -8.01 -13.52
N PRO A 37 -11.89 -7.07 -14.12
CA PRO A 37 -12.92 -6.32 -13.40
C PRO A 37 -14.07 -7.24 -12.91
N PRO A 38 -14.72 -6.91 -11.80
CA PRO A 38 -14.46 -5.74 -10.93
C PRO A 38 -13.29 -6.00 -9.97
N VAL A 39 -12.19 -5.24 -10.14
CA VAL A 39 -10.92 -5.50 -9.42
C VAL A 39 -11.05 -5.19 -7.92
N HIS A 40 -11.65 -4.06 -7.54
CA HIS A 40 -11.78 -3.72 -6.11
C HIS A 40 -12.58 -4.77 -5.34
N GLN A 41 -13.71 -5.23 -5.89
CA GLN A 41 -14.54 -6.26 -5.26
C GLN A 41 -13.77 -7.58 -5.12
N THR A 42 -13.03 -7.98 -6.17
CA THR A 42 -12.25 -9.22 -6.15
C THR A 42 -11.10 -9.13 -5.15
N LEU A 43 -10.42 -7.97 -5.07
CA LEU A 43 -9.36 -7.74 -4.07
C LEU A 43 -9.88 -7.87 -2.63
N VAL A 44 -11.00 -7.21 -2.32
CA VAL A 44 -11.59 -7.25 -0.97
C VAL A 44 -12.09 -8.66 -0.63
N GLY A 45 -12.77 -9.33 -1.57
CA GLY A 45 -13.23 -10.71 -1.36
C GLY A 45 -12.07 -11.69 -1.14
N SER A 46 -11.05 -11.65 -2.00
CA SER A 46 -9.87 -12.52 -1.84
C SER A 46 -9.09 -12.22 -0.55
N PHE A 47 -9.05 -10.96 -0.13
CA PHE A 47 -8.46 -10.59 1.16
C PHE A 47 -9.22 -11.25 2.31
N ALA A 48 -10.55 -11.15 2.32
CA ALA A 48 -11.39 -11.77 3.33
C ALA A 48 -11.21 -13.29 3.40
N ASP A 49 -11.20 -13.96 2.24
CA ASP A 49 -11.03 -15.41 2.15
C ASP A 49 -9.66 -15.85 2.70
N VAL A 50 -8.56 -15.21 2.25
CA VAL A 50 -7.21 -15.56 2.67
C VAL A 50 -6.98 -15.29 4.16
N THR A 51 -7.53 -14.20 4.69
CA THR A 51 -7.38 -13.88 6.13
C THR A 51 -8.20 -14.81 7.01
N ALA A 52 -9.38 -15.24 6.57
CA ALA A 52 -10.18 -16.25 7.25
C ALA A 52 -9.45 -17.61 7.29
N ASP A 53 -8.88 -18.03 6.15
CA ASP A 53 -8.11 -19.29 6.07
C ASP A 53 -6.82 -19.26 6.90
N ALA A 54 -6.20 -18.10 7.02
CA ALA A 54 -4.97 -17.93 7.81
C ALA A 54 -5.21 -17.98 9.33
N ALA A 55 -6.47 -18.01 9.77
CA ALA A 55 -6.87 -18.03 11.19
C ALA A 55 -6.09 -17.00 12.03
N LEU A 56 -5.94 -15.79 11.50
CA LEU A 56 -5.26 -14.69 12.18
C LEU A 56 -5.99 -14.36 13.48
N SER A 57 -5.25 -14.15 14.56
CA SER A 57 -5.79 -13.90 15.89
C SER A 57 -5.12 -12.71 16.57
N GLY A 58 -5.86 -12.03 17.43
CA GLY A 58 -5.39 -10.84 18.14
C GLY A 58 -5.61 -9.55 17.36
N PRO A 59 -5.12 -8.41 17.87
CA PRO A 59 -5.30 -7.13 17.23
C PRO A 59 -4.49 -7.07 15.92
N LEU A 60 -5.18 -6.99 14.79
CA LEU A 60 -4.58 -6.93 13.46
C LEU A 60 -4.36 -5.49 13.02
N LEU A 61 -3.16 -5.21 12.54
CA LEU A 61 -2.81 -3.95 11.91
C LEU A 61 -2.65 -4.17 10.41
N LEU A 62 -3.25 -3.30 9.63
CA LEU A 62 -3.11 -3.34 8.19
C LEU A 62 -2.11 -2.28 7.73
N ILE A 63 -1.10 -2.70 6.99
CA ILE A 63 -0.11 -1.80 6.36
C ILE A 63 -0.32 -1.85 4.86
N GLY A 64 -0.64 -0.71 4.25
CA GLY A 64 -0.84 -0.57 2.80
C GLY A 64 0.24 0.27 2.16
N HIS A 65 0.99 -0.30 1.23
CA HIS A 65 2.00 0.40 0.45
C HIS A 65 1.41 0.90 -0.86
N SER A 66 1.72 2.17 -1.21
CA SER A 66 1.39 2.72 -2.53
C SER A 66 -0.12 2.64 -2.83
N GLY A 67 -0.51 2.05 -3.95
CA GLY A 67 -1.89 1.89 -4.39
C GLY A 67 -2.78 1.02 -3.48
N ALA A 68 -2.23 0.34 -2.48
CA ALA A 68 -3.02 -0.40 -1.48
C ALA A 68 -3.59 0.51 -0.39
N GLY A 69 -2.98 1.67 -0.11
CA GLY A 69 -3.43 2.57 0.94
C GLY A 69 -4.92 2.93 0.85
N PRO A 70 -5.39 3.45 -0.29
CA PRO A 70 -6.80 3.83 -0.44
C PRO A 70 -7.82 2.71 -0.22
N LEU A 71 -7.38 1.44 -0.20
CA LEU A 71 -8.23 0.26 0.00
C LEU A 71 -8.20 -0.27 1.43
N LEU A 72 -7.32 0.24 2.29
CA LEU A 72 -7.17 -0.25 3.65
C LEU A 72 -8.48 -0.23 4.47
N PRO A 73 -9.33 0.81 4.41
CA PRO A 73 -10.62 0.78 5.11
C PRO A 73 -11.50 -0.38 4.67
N ALA A 74 -11.57 -0.67 3.36
CA ALA A 74 -12.39 -1.76 2.84
C ALA A 74 -11.85 -3.14 3.24
N PHE A 75 -10.53 -3.28 3.37
CA PHE A 75 -9.93 -4.51 3.92
C PHE A 75 -10.22 -4.63 5.43
N ALA A 76 -10.12 -3.54 6.17
CA ALA A 76 -10.43 -3.52 7.61
C ALA A 76 -11.89 -3.89 7.91
N ASP A 77 -12.82 -3.47 7.05
CA ASP A 77 -14.26 -3.74 7.16
C ASP A 77 -14.60 -5.24 6.96
N THR A 78 -13.67 -6.04 6.45
CA THR A 78 -13.89 -7.50 6.31
C THR A 78 -13.72 -8.27 7.63
N PHE A 79 -13.13 -7.67 8.66
CA PHE A 79 -12.98 -8.32 9.96
C PHE A 79 -14.18 -8.03 10.86
N GLU A 80 -14.78 -9.06 11.45
CA GLU A 80 -15.93 -8.92 12.36
C GLU A 80 -15.63 -8.00 13.56
N GLU A 81 -14.41 -8.06 14.10
CA GLU A 81 -13.97 -7.22 15.23
C GLU A 81 -13.27 -5.94 14.76
N GLY A 82 -13.16 -5.72 13.44
CA GLY A 82 -12.41 -4.64 12.84
C GLY A 82 -10.89 -4.83 12.93
N ALA A 83 -10.13 -3.96 12.26
CA ALA A 83 -8.69 -3.88 12.43
C ALA A 83 -8.33 -2.97 13.62
N ALA A 84 -7.23 -3.25 14.30
CA ALA A 84 -6.75 -2.41 15.41
C ALA A 84 -6.24 -1.04 14.92
N GLY A 85 -5.78 -0.96 13.68
CA GLY A 85 -5.33 0.29 13.07
C GLY A 85 -4.82 0.12 11.66
N LEU A 86 -4.62 1.25 10.98
CA LEU A 86 -4.12 1.31 9.60
C LEU A 86 -2.81 2.08 9.54
N ILE A 87 -1.86 1.60 8.75
CA ILE A 87 -0.63 2.33 8.40
C ILE A 87 -0.57 2.52 6.89
N PHE A 88 -0.51 3.78 6.49
CA PHE A 88 -0.33 4.18 5.11
C PHE A 88 1.17 4.36 4.86
N LEU A 89 1.74 3.50 4.03
CA LEU A 89 3.17 3.46 3.76
C LEU A 89 3.45 3.97 2.36
N ASP A 90 3.91 5.22 2.24
CA ASP A 90 4.14 5.91 0.97
C ASP A 90 2.97 5.68 0.00
N ALA A 91 1.78 6.04 0.42
CA ALA A 91 0.51 5.61 -0.16
C ALA A 91 -0.52 6.74 -0.19
N GLY A 92 -1.42 6.70 -1.17
CA GLY A 92 -2.57 7.61 -1.19
C GLY A 92 -3.51 7.36 0.00
N LEU A 93 -4.18 8.41 0.45
CA LEU A 93 -5.20 8.33 1.50
C LEU A 93 -6.53 7.79 0.95
N PRO A 94 -7.43 7.30 1.82
CA PRO A 94 -8.75 6.84 1.42
C PRO A 94 -9.55 7.96 0.72
N THR A 95 -10.19 7.60 -0.36
CA THR A 95 -11.09 8.47 -1.13
C THR A 95 -12.33 7.66 -1.52
N PRO A 96 -13.25 7.42 -0.57
CA PRO A 96 -14.44 6.58 -0.78
C PRO A 96 -15.23 7.01 -2.02
N GLY A 97 -15.70 6.06 -2.79
CA GLY A 97 -16.50 6.29 -3.99
C GLY A 97 -15.78 6.94 -5.19
N ARG A 98 -14.53 7.41 -5.03
CA ARG A 98 -13.73 7.96 -6.13
C ARG A 98 -12.91 6.89 -6.83
N SER A 99 -12.66 7.08 -8.11
CA SER A 99 -11.75 6.20 -8.85
C SER A 99 -10.29 6.67 -8.74
N TRP A 100 -9.36 5.78 -9.11
CA TRP A 100 -7.94 6.15 -9.22
C TRP A 100 -7.76 7.34 -10.18
N ARG A 101 -8.43 7.29 -11.32
CA ARG A 101 -8.41 8.38 -12.31
C ARG A 101 -8.79 9.74 -11.74
N ASP A 102 -9.70 9.77 -10.76
CA ASP A 102 -10.21 11.02 -10.20
C ASP A 102 -9.27 11.62 -9.15
N THR A 103 -8.23 10.87 -8.73
CA THR A 103 -7.31 11.24 -7.65
C THR A 103 -5.87 11.48 -8.11
N VAL A 104 -5.57 11.26 -9.39
CA VAL A 104 -4.23 11.48 -9.95
C VAL A 104 -4.24 12.63 -10.96
N PRO A 105 -3.08 13.21 -11.29
CA PRO A 105 -2.95 14.19 -12.36
C PRO A 105 -3.50 13.66 -13.69
N ALA A 106 -4.24 14.51 -14.41
CA ALA A 106 -4.93 14.13 -15.64
C ALA A 106 -3.98 13.72 -16.77
N ASP A 107 -2.77 14.27 -16.78
CA ASP A 107 -1.69 13.93 -17.72
C ASP A 107 -1.16 12.51 -17.46
N LEU A 108 -0.99 12.10 -16.20
CA LEU A 108 -0.61 10.73 -15.86
C LEU A 108 -1.66 9.73 -16.37
N TYR A 109 -2.94 9.96 -16.08
CA TYR A 109 -3.99 9.07 -16.61
C TYR A 109 -4.02 9.04 -18.14
N SER A 110 -3.82 10.19 -18.80
CA SER A 110 -3.77 10.28 -20.26
C SER A 110 -2.58 9.50 -20.82
N HIS A 111 -1.42 9.58 -20.18
CA HIS A 111 -0.24 8.82 -20.53
C HIS A 111 -0.49 7.30 -20.39
N LEU A 112 -1.04 6.86 -19.27
CA LEU A 112 -1.33 5.44 -19.05
C LEU A 112 -2.31 4.87 -20.08
N ARG A 113 -3.27 5.67 -20.54
CA ARG A 113 -4.13 5.27 -21.66
C ARG A 113 -3.36 5.09 -22.98
N LEU A 114 -2.33 5.86 -23.22
CA LEU A 114 -1.51 5.76 -24.43
C LEU A 114 -0.59 4.55 -24.42
N VAL A 115 -0.05 4.18 -23.26
CA VAL A 115 0.84 3.03 -23.14
C VAL A 115 0.08 1.71 -22.95
N SER A 116 -1.22 1.77 -22.62
CA SER A 116 -2.05 0.57 -22.49
C SER A 116 -2.27 -0.11 -23.85
N ARG A 117 -2.35 -1.45 -23.84
CA ARG A 117 -2.56 -2.29 -25.02
C ARG A 117 -3.67 -3.31 -24.74
N ASP A 118 -4.57 -3.50 -25.69
CA ASP A 118 -5.66 -4.46 -25.56
C ASP A 118 -6.49 -4.33 -24.28
N GLY A 119 -6.62 -3.09 -23.77
CA GLY A 119 -7.34 -2.81 -22.54
C GLY A 119 -6.57 -3.15 -21.24
N GLN A 120 -5.29 -3.50 -21.34
CA GLN A 120 -4.42 -3.76 -20.20
C GLN A 120 -3.37 -2.66 -20.05
N LEU A 121 -3.09 -2.29 -18.81
CA LEU A 121 -1.90 -1.53 -18.45
C LEU A 121 -0.70 -2.46 -18.47
N PRO A 122 0.44 -2.03 -19.01
CA PRO A 122 1.67 -2.77 -18.86
C PRO A 122 2.09 -2.82 -17.40
N ARG A 123 3.08 -3.63 -17.06
CA ARG A 123 3.68 -3.71 -15.72
C ARG A 123 4.13 -2.34 -15.24
N TRP A 124 4.02 -2.05 -13.95
CA TRP A 124 4.26 -0.72 -13.36
C TRP A 124 5.56 -0.04 -13.82
N GLN A 125 6.67 -0.77 -13.86
CA GLN A 125 7.95 -0.23 -14.29
C GLN A 125 7.98 0.24 -15.76
N GLN A 126 7.06 -0.24 -16.59
CA GLN A 126 6.93 0.13 -18.00
C GLN A 126 6.04 1.37 -18.21
N TRP A 127 5.50 1.95 -17.14
CA TRP A 127 4.73 3.18 -17.23
C TRP A 127 5.59 4.41 -17.48
N PHE A 128 6.88 4.31 -17.17
CA PHE A 128 7.80 5.43 -17.17
C PHE A 128 9.00 5.16 -18.11
N THR A 129 9.63 6.25 -18.55
CA THR A 129 10.88 6.17 -19.29
C THR A 129 11.82 7.25 -18.75
N PRO A 130 12.95 6.89 -18.16
CA PRO A 130 13.50 5.53 -18.02
C PRO A 130 12.70 4.66 -17.03
N ASP A 131 12.97 3.34 -17.06
CA ASP A 131 12.42 2.37 -16.10
C ASP A 131 12.88 2.72 -14.66
N PRO A 132 11.95 3.03 -13.73
CA PRO A 132 12.31 3.44 -12.39
C PRO A 132 12.97 2.34 -11.56
N LEU A 133 12.74 1.06 -11.87
CA LEU A 133 13.40 -0.04 -11.15
C LEU A 133 14.93 -0.02 -11.35
N VAL A 134 15.40 0.43 -12.49
CA VAL A 134 16.86 0.51 -12.75
C VAL A 134 17.53 1.55 -11.86
N GLU A 135 16.85 2.64 -11.56
CA GLU A 135 17.35 3.70 -10.68
C GLU A 135 17.19 3.35 -9.20
N LEU A 136 16.01 2.80 -8.83
CA LEU A 136 15.64 2.61 -7.43
C LEU A 136 16.17 1.31 -6.82
N VAL A 137 16.45 0.28 -7.63
CA VAL A 137 16.83 -1.06 -7.14
C VAL A 137 18.16 -1.48 -7.75
N ALA A 138 19.24 -1.26 -7.00
CA ALA A 138 20.61 -1.57 -7.46
C ALA A 138 20.86 -3.09 -7.55
N ASP A 139 20.28 -3.89 -6.66
CA ASP A 139 20.39 -5.35 -6.68
C ASP A 139 19.62 -5.91 -7.89
N GLU A 140 20.34 -6.58 -8.80
CA GLU A 140 19.78 -7.09 -10.05
C GLU A 140 18.76 -8.23 -9.82
N GLN A 141 19.01 -9.08 -8.82
CA GLN A 141 18.09 -10.18 -8.52
C GLN A 141 16.79 -9.65 -7.94
N LEU A 142 16.85 -8.79 -6.92
CA LEU A 142 15.68 -8.16 -6.33
C LEU A 142 14.89 -7.34 -7.37
N ARG A 143 15.60 -6.61 -8.24
CA ARG A 143 14.98 -5.86 -9.34
C ARG A 143 14.21 -6.77 -10.29
N ALA A 144 14.80 -7.91 -10.65
CA ALA A 144 14.14 -8.90 -11.52
C ALA A 144 12.91 -9.49 -10.83
N GLU A 145 13.00 -9.85 -9.55
CA GLU A 145 11.87 -10.38 -8.77
C GLU A 145 10.71 -9.37 -8.69
N ILE A 146 10.99 -8.10 -8.40
CA ILE A 146 9.97 -7.04 -8.36
C ILE A 146 9.34 -6.84 -9.75
N ALA A 147 10.15 -6.83 -10.81
CA ALA A 147 9.67 -6.67 -12.18
C ALA A 147 8.78 -7.85 -12.62
N ASP A 148 9.16 -9.07 -12.28
CA ASP A 148 8.41 -10.28 -12.65
C ASP A 148 7.10 -10.43 -11.87
N GLU A 149 7.06 -9.97 -10.64
CA GLU A 149 5.85 -10.00 -9.82
C GLU A 149 4.88 -8.86 -10.12
N ALA A 150 5.30 -7.77 -10.78
CA ALA A 150 4.41 -6.70 -11.16
C ALA A 150 3.37 -7.20 -12.18
N PRO A 151 2.06 -7.15 -11.89
CA PRO A 151 1.04 -7.64 -12.80
C PRO A 151 0.75 -6.64 -13.93
N GLU A 152 0.24 -7.13 -15.04
CA GLU A 152 -0.57 -6.33 -15.95
C GLU A 152 -1.98 -6.23 -15.35
N VAL A 153 -2.57 -5.04 -15.37
CA VAL A 153 -3.90 -4.82 -14.81
C VAL A 153 -4.85 -4.22 -15.84
N PRO A 154 -6.17 -4.52 -15.78
CA PRO A 154 -7.11 -3.91 -16.70
C PRO A 154 -7.10 -2.39 -16.59
N LEU A 155 -7.03 -1.67 -17.70
CA LEU A 155 -7.17 -0.20 -17.73
C LEU A 155 -8.51 0.25 -17.11
N ALA A 156 -9.53 -0.59 -17.16
CA ALA A 156 -10.83 -0.35 -16.53
C ALA A 156 -10.72 -0.17 -15.02
N PHE A 157 -9.78 -0.84 -14.35
CA PHE A 157 -9.51 -0.71 -12.92
C PHE A 157 -9.29 0.75 -12.50
N LEU A 158 -8.58 1.53 -13.31
CA LEU A 158 -8.32 2.94 -13.00
C LEU A 158 -9.60 3.81 -12.94
N LYS A 159 -10.73 3.30 -13.44
CA LYS A 159 -12.02 3.97 -13.46
C LYS A 159 -13.03 3.38 -12.48
N GLU A 160 -12.71 2.24 -11.89
CA GLU A 160 -13.59 1.66 -10.87
C GLU A 160 -13.65 2.56 -9.65
N ALA A 161 -14.87 2.84 -9.18
CA ALA A 161 -15.06 3.51 -7.90
C ALA A 161 -14.51 2.61 -6.78
N ARG A 162 -13.70 3.18 -5.90
CA ARG A 162 -13.26 2.51 -4.67
C ARG A 162 -14.45 2.19 -3.79
N PRO A 163 -14.35 1.15 -2.94
CA PRO A 163 -15.39 0.91 -1.92
C PRO A 163 -15.68 2.17 -1.12
N ASP A 164 -16.96 2.37 -0.83
CA ASP A 164 -17.44 3.53 -0.06
C ASP A 164 -17.40 3.19 1.45
N VAL A 165 -16.18 3.05 1.96
CA VAL A 165 -15.89 2.71 3.34
C VAL A 165 -14.99 3.78 3.93
N GLU A 166 -15.42 4.39 5.04
CA GLU A 166 -14.64 5.35 5.83
C GLU A 166 -13.88 4.64 6.94
N TRP A 167 -12.92 5.33 7.55
CA TRP A 167 -12.14 4.82 8.68
C TRP A 167 -12.05 5.85 9.79
N ASP A 168 -12.56 5.50 10.96
CA ASP A 168 -12.55 6.33 12.16
C ASP A 168 -11.59 5.81 13.26
N GLY A 169 -10.94 4.68 13.00
CA GLY A 169 -10.01 4.06 13.94
C GLY A 169 -8.62 4.68 13.93
N PRO A 170 -7.70 4.14 14.76
CA PRO A 170 -6.31 4.57 14.78
C PRO A 170 -5.66 4.43 13.40
N ALA A 171 -4.95 5.46 12.98
CA ALA A 171 -4.20 5.44 11.73
C ALA A 171 -2.87 6.20 11.85
N GLY A 172 -1.91 5.85 11.02
CA GLY A 172 -0.62 6.51 10.94
C GLY A 172 -0.05 6.49 9.53
N TYR A 173 0.93 7.33 9.28
CA TYR A 173 1.51 7.52 7.96
C TYR A 173 3.03 7.44 7.98
N VAL A 174 3.62 6.72 7.02
CA VAL A 174 5.07 6.73 6.75
C VAL A 174 5.30 7.20 5.33
N GLN A 175 5.92 8.37 5.17
CA GLN A 175 6.35 8.90 3.88
C GLN A 175 7.77 8.44 3.58
N LEU A 176 8.01 7.95 2.36
CA LEU A 176 9.31 7.53 1.85
C LEU A 176 9.79 8.40 0.69
N SER A 177 8.89 8.91 -0.14
CA SER A 177 9.22 9.63 -1.36
C SER A 177 8.52 10.99 -1.44
N GLU A 178 9.07 11.88 -2.27
CA GLU A 178 8.46 13.19 -2.55
C GLU A 178 7.08 13.09 -3.20
N SER A 179 6.81 11.97 -3.91
CA SER A 179 5.53 11.76 -4.59
C SER A 179 4.32 11.73 -3.65
N TYR A 180 4.56 11.51 -2.35
CA TYR A 180 3.50 11.38 -1.34
C TYR A 180 3.58 12.45 -0.24
N VAL A 181 4.25 13.57 -0.50
CA VAL A 181 4.37 14.66 0.48
C VAL A 181 3.01 15.27 0.82
N ASP A 182 2.12 15.40 -0.15
CA ASP A 182 0.78 15.97 0.04
C ASP A 182 -0.13 15.01 0.84
N ASP A 183 -0.02 13.70 0.60
CA ASP A 183 -0.75 12.69 1.38
C ASP A 183 -0.28 12.67 2.83
N ALA A 184 1.04 12.78 3.07
CA ALA A 184 1.61 12.88 4.40
C ALA A 184 1.15 14.15 5.14
N ALA A 185 1.07 15.27 4.44
CA ALA A 185 0.56 16.53 5.01
C ALA A 185 -0.95 16.44 5.31
N ALA A 186 -1.72 15.78 4.45
CA ALA A 186 -3.13 15.53 4.69
C ALA A 186 -3.36 14.59 5.89
N ALA A 187 -2.53 13.57 6.06
CA ALA A 187 -2.56 12.68 7.24
C ALA A 187 -2.28 13.45 8.54
N GLU A 188 -1.28 14.36 8.53
CA GLU A 188 -1.04 15.25 9.67
C GLU A 188 -2.25 16.16 9.99
N ALA A 189 -2.89 16.70 8.95
CA ALA A 189 -4.08 17.53 9.13
C ALA A 189 -5.26 16.76 9.74
N LEU A 190 -5.31 15.43 9.54
CA LEU A 190 -6.25 14.52 10.20
C LEU A 190 -5.85 14.18 11.66
N GLY A 191 -4.70 14.67 12.13
CA GLY A 191 -4.19 14.38 13.47
C GLY A 191 -3.50 13.02 13.59
N TRP A 192 -3.18 12.37 12.47
CA TRP A 192 -2.47 11.09 12.49
C TRP A 192 -0.97 11.31 12.76
N PRO A 193 -0.32 10.46 13.54
CA PRO A 193 1.13 10.49 13.64
C PRO A 193 1.78 10.16 12.29
N VAL A 194 2.80 10.95 11.93
CA VAL A 194 3.49 10.83 10.63
C VAL A 194 4.99 10.65 10.86
N ARG A 195 5.60 9.76 10.09
CA ARG A 195 7.06 9.61 9.97
C ARG A 195 7.49 9.93 8.55
N ARG A 196 8.51 10.76 8.40
CA ARG A 196 9.10 11.09 7.09
C ARG A 196 10.53 10.57 7.05
N LEU A 197 10.83 9.77 6.03
CA LEU A 197 12.17 9.26 5.77
C LEU A 197 12.71 9.92 4.50
N ASP A 198 13.99 10.24 4.49
CA ASP A 198 14.69 10.65 3.28
C ASP A 198 15.08 9.38 2.50
N ALA A 199 14.12 8.89 1.71
CA ALA A 199 14.21 7.61 1.03
C ALA A 199 13.51 7.68 -0.35
N HIS A 200 13.17 6.52 -0.91
CA HIS A 200 12.42 6.43 -2.15
C HIS A 200 11.31 5.38 -2.05
N HIS A 201 10.40 5.39 -3.01
CA HIS A 201 9.17 4.57 -3.01
C HIS A 201 9.39 3.07 -2.75
N LEU A 202 10.51 2.49 -3.19
CA LEU A 202 10.85 1.09 -2.99
C LEU A 202 11.84 0.83 -1.84
N ALA A 203 12.03 1.79 -0.93
CA ALA A 203 12.86 1.59 0.27
C ALA A 203 12.35 0.44 1.16
N THR A 204 11.08 0.09 1.04
CA THR A 204 10.51 -1.13 1.63
C THR A 204 11.28 -2.41 1.26
N ALA A 205 11.85 -2.44 0.07
CA ALA A 205 12.61 -3.57 -0.46
C ALA A 205 14.12 -3.35 -0.39
N THR A 206 14.61 -2.13 -0.60
CA THR A 206 16.04 -1.83 -0.78
C THR A 206 16.75 -1.38 0.50
N ASP A 207 16.03 -0.71 1.42
CA ASP A 207 16.51 -0.30 2.74
C ASP A 207 15.41 -0.44 3.80
N PRO A 208 14.99 -1.68 4.10
CA PRO A 208 13.80 -1.94 4.92
C PRO A 208 13.97 -1.58 6.40
N LYS A 209 15.20 -1.52 6.92
CA LYS A 209 15.44 -1.36 8.36
C LYS A 209 14.98 0.00 8.91
N PRO A 210 15.30 1.14 8.29
CA PRO A 210 14.75 2.45 8.69
C PRO A 210 13.22 2.50 8.58
N VAL A 211 12.66 1.88 7.53
CA VAL A 211 11.19 1.81 7.35
C VAL A 211 10.53 1.02 8.47
N ALA A 212 11.09 -0.15 8.82
CA ALA A 212 10.59 -0.97 9.93
C ALA A 212 10.69 -0.23 11.28
N ASN A 213 11.79 0.52 11.53
CA ASN A 213 11.92 1.34 12.73
C ASN A 213 10.80 2.39 12.81
N ALA A 214 10.59 3.14 11.71
CA ALA A 214 9.54 4.16 11.65
C ALA A 214 8.15 3.58 11.91
N ILE A 215 7.86 2.39 11.38
CA ILE A 215 6.60 1.68 11.63
C ILE A 215 6.47 1.32 13.11
N VAL A 216 7.49 0.75 13.74
CA VAL A 216 7.45 0.35 15.16
C VAL A 216 7.29 1.56 16.09
N GLU A 217 7.98 2.66 15.80
CA GLU A 217 7.80 3.93 16.52
C GLU A 217 6.37 4.46 16.40
N LEU A 218 5.82 4.39 15.19
CA LEU A 218 4.46 4.82 14.89
C LEU A 218 3.43 3.98 15.64
N LEU A 219 3.60 2.64 15.69
CA LEU A 219 2.78 1.74 16.48
C LEU A 219 2.81 2.10 17.98
N THR A 220 3.99 2.42 18.50
CA THR A 220 4.14 2.82 19.88
C THR A 220 3.34 4.08 20.17
N GLU A 221 3.40 5.08 19.30
CA GLU A 221 2.67 6.34 19.45
C GLU A 221 1.15 6.13 19.31
N MET A 222 0.70 5.37 18.33
CA MET A 222 -0.73 5.12 18.08
C MET A 222 -1.43 4.42 19.25
N PHE A 223 -0.73 3.57 20.00
CA PHE A 223 -1.33 2.73 21.06
C PHE A 223 -0.84 3.07 22.46
N THR A 224 0.02 4.08 22.61
CA THR A 224 0.37 4.59 23.94
C THR A 224 -0.67 5.65 24.36
N PRO A 225 -1.37 5.47 25.50
CA PRO A 225 -2.28 6.49 25.96
C PRO A 225 -1.51 7.80 26.22
N PRO A 226 -2.11 8.96 25.91
CA PRO A 226 -1.48 10.24 26.19
C PRO A 226 -1.15 10.30 27.69
N ALA A 227 0.06 10.75 28.03
CA ALA A 227 0.48 10.93 29.41
C ALA A 227 -0.55 11.82 30.11
N SER A 228 -1.19 11.30 31.16
CA SER A 228 -2.15 12.06 31.95
C SER A 228 -1.46 13.31 32.45
N VAL A 229 -1.88 14.45 31.97
CA VAL A 229 -1.43 15.75 32.53
C VAL A 229 -2.08 15.81 33.92
N LEU A 230 -1.28 15.54 34.94
CA LEU A 230 -1.62 15.74 36.35
C LEU A 230 -1.61 17.23 36.71
#